data_d0a2efdc0d8f9a74000874155d4bf294
#
_entry.id   d0a2efdc0d8f9a74000874155d4bf294
#
_cell.length_a   1.000
_cell.length_b   1.000
_cell.length_c   1.000
_cell.angle_alpha   90.00
_cell.angle_beta   90.00
_cell.angle_gamma   90.00
#
_symmetry.space_group_name_H-M   'P 1'
#
loop_
_entity.id
_entity.type
_entity.pdbx_description
1 polymer ?
#
loop_
_entity_poly.entity_id
_entity_poly.type
_entity_poly.pdbx_seq_one_letter_code
_entity_poly.pdbx_strand_id
1 'polypeptide(L)'
;MGNVLIYTEHSHGSIPKAVSVAVAAAKVAAKNGGETILAVLSDDVAAVAEQAAGLGADKVVTVENAALAHNMPDVTATTLASVIEATGASLVVFAATTKGKDIAPRLAAAAGGAIASDVTGIGDDGSFTRPMYAGNVLATIELAGDVKVISVRTTAFEPAPAGGSASVEALSVDVSTPANAIEFVSIKETKSDRPVLTEAKR
;
A
#
# COMPACT_ATOMS: atom_id res chain seq x y z
N MET A 1 -12.79 4.84 -13.60
CA MET A 1 -11.55 4.36 -12.99
C MET A 1 -11.73 2.88 -12.65
N GLY A 2 -10.67 2.05 -12.75
CA GLY A 2 -10.73 0.66 -12.27
C GLY A 2 -10.63 0.60 -10.74
N ASN A 3 -10.51 -0.62 -10.21
CA ASN A 3 -10.36 -0.84 -8.78
C ASN A 3 -9.09 -0.18 -8.23
N VAL A 4 -9.13 0.21 -6.96
CA VAL A 4 -8.02 0.84 -6.23
C VAL A 4 -7.49 -0.16 -5.21
N LEU A 5 -6.27 -0.64 -5.42
CA LEU A 5 -5.57 -1.55 -4.52
C LEU A 5 -4.81 -0.75 -3.47
N ILE A 6 -4.84 -1.18 -2.22
CA ILE A 6 -4.13 -0.54 -1.11
C ILE A 6 -3.18 -1.58 -0.52
N TYR A 7 -1.87 -1.31 -0.53
CA TYR A 7 -0.92 -2.17 0.16
C TYR A 7 -1.08 -2.05 1.67
N THR A 8 -1.35 -3.17 2.32
CA THR A 8 -1.51 -3.26 3.77
C THR A 8 -0.15 -3.55 4.41
N GLU A 9 0.59 -2.48 4.72
CA GLU A 9 1.80 -2.62 5.53
C GLU A 9 1.43 -3.15 6.92
N HIS A 10 2.20 -4.13 7.40
CA HIS A 10 2.05 -4.67 8.75
C HIS A 10 3.40 -5.07 9.33
N SER A 11 3.44 -5.24 10.65
CA SER A 11 4.59 -5.75 11.38
C SER A 11 4.12 -6.44 12.65
N HIS A 12 4.63 -7.63 12.93
CA HIS A 12 4.24 -8.42 14.11
C HIS A 12 2.72 -8.57 14.28
N GLY A 13 2.02 -8.81 13.17
CA GLY A 13 0.57 -8.98 13.18
C GLY A 13 -0.24 -7.69 13.43
N SER A 14 0.39 -6.52 13.37
CA SER A 14 -0.27 -5.22 13.60
C SER A 14 -0.16 -4.31 12.39
N ILE A 15 -1.24 -3.59 12.08
CA ILE A 15 -1.33 -2.63 10.98
C ILE A 15 -1.09 -1.22 11.54
N PRO A 16 -0.07 -0.48 11.05
CA PRO A 16 0.18 0.88 11.49
C PRO A 16 -0.91 1.85 11.01
N LYS A 17 -1.12 2.94 11.76
CA LYS A 17 -2.10 3.99 11.41
C LYS A 17 -1.91 4.56 10.00
N ALA A 18 -0.71 4.54 9.46
CA ALA A 18 -0.42 5.00 8.12
C ALA A 18 -1.27 4.31 7.03
N VAL A 19 -1.66 3.04 7.23
CA VAL A 19 -2.52 2.31 6.30
C VAL A 19 -3.93 2.90 6.26
N SER A 20 -4.51 3.33 7.39
CA SER A 20 -5.82 3.98 7.40
C SER A 20 -5.82 5.32 6.64
N VAL A 21 -4.67 6.01 6.59
CA VAL A 21 -4.49 7.20 5.74
C VAL A 21 -4.48 6.83 4.26
N ALA A 22 -3.79 5.73 3.90
CA ALA A 22 -3.81 5.21 2.52
C ALA A 22 -5.23 4.79 2.09
N VAL A 23 -6.01 4.18 3.00
CA VAL A 23 -7.43 3.85 2.74
C VAL A 23 -8.25 5.11 2.46
N ALA A 24 -8.07 6.17 3.26
CA ALA A 24 -8.76 7.44 3.03
C ALA A 24 -8.44 8.04 1.66
N ALA A 25 -7.16 8.07 1.28
CA ALA A 25 -6.73 8.55 -0.02
C ALA A 25 -7.28 7.68 -1.17
N ALA A 26 -7.28 6.35 -1.00
CA ALA A 26 -7.85 5.42 -1.97
C ALA A 26 -9.35 5.67 -2.18
N LYS A 27 -10.10 5.94 -1.12
CA LYS A 27 -11.53 6.31 -1.22
C LYS A 27 -11.75 7.61 -1.98
N VAL A 28 -10.87 8.59 -1.82
CA VAL A 28 -10.93 9.81 -2.63
C VAL A 28 -10.71 9.49 -4.10
N ALA A 29 -9.73 8.64 -4.43
CA ALA A 29 -9.48 8.23 -5.81
C ALA A 29 -10.61 7.38 -6.41
N ALA A 30 -11.26 6.53 -5.59
CA ALA A 30 -12.34 5.64 -6.03
C ALA A 30 -13.71 6.33 -6.21
N LYS A 31 -13.87 7.62 -5.86
CA LYS A 31 -15.14 8.37 -5.99
C LYS A 31 -15.75 8.30 -7.39
N ASN A 32 -14.93 8.15 -8.41
CA ASN A 32 -15.35 8.09 -9.81
C ASN A 32 -15.62 6.65 -10.32
N GLY A 33 -15.80 5.70 -9.40
CA GLY A 33 -16.05 4.28 -9.67
C GLY A 33 -14.84 3.39 -9.34
N GLY A 34 -15.10 2.12 -9.09
CA GLY A 34 -14.15 1.11 -8.64
C GLY A 34 -14.25 0.83 -7.15
N GLU A 35 -13.82 -0.38 -6.77
CA GLU A 35 -13.77 -0.82 -5.37
C GLU A 35 -12.42 -0.47 -4.75
N THR A 36 -12.41 -0.20 -3.45
CA THR A 36 -11.19 -0.08 -2.64
C THR A 36 -10.86 -1.45 -2.04
N ILE A 37 -9.68 -1.98 -2.37
CA ILE A 37 -9.26 -3.34 -2.02
C ILE A 37 -7.98 -3.28 -1.19
N LEU A 38 -8.00 -3.75 0.04
CA LEU A 38 -6.81 -3.93 0.86
C LEU A 38 -6.11 -5.25 0.50
N ALA A 39 -4.84 -5.21 0.17
CA ALA A 39 -4.02 -6.38 -0.08
C ALA A 39 -3.15 -6.70 1.14
N VAL A 40 -3.38 -7.85 1.74
CA VAL A 40 -2.59 -8.41 2.87
C VAL A 40 -1.73 -9.54 2.35
N LEU A 41 -0.42 -9.37 2.43
CA LEU A 41 0.58 -10.34 1.98
C LEU A 41 1.43 -10.77 3.17
N SER A 42 1.41 -12.04 3.53
CA SER A 42 2.18 -12.59 4.67
C SER A 42 2.34 -14.11 4.55
N ASP A 43 3.13 -14.68 5.43
CA ASP A 43 3.18 -16.11 5.70
C ASP A 43 2.09 -16.56 6.69
N ASP A 44 1.50 -15.62 7.45
CA ASP A 44 0.30 -15.79 8.28
C ASP A 44 -0.55 -14.53 8.15
N VAL A 45 -1.69 -14.66 7.49
CA VAL A 45 -2.56 -13.52 7.16
C VAL A 45 -3.72 -13.32 8.13
N ALA A 46 -4.04 -14.29 8.99
CA ALA A 46 -5.30 -14.33 9.73
C ALA A 46 -5.53 -13.08 10.59
N ALA A 47 -4.60 -12.76 11.49
CA ALA A 47 -4.74 -11.62 12.40
C ALA A 47 -4.70 -10.27 11.68
N VAL A 48 -3.92 -10.18 10.60
CA VAL A 48 -3.80 -8.94 9.81
C VAL A 48 -5.05 -8.73 8.96
N ALA A 49 -5.60 -9.79 8.38
CA ALA A 49 -6.82 -9.72 7.57
C ALA A 49 -8.04 -9.30 8.40
N GLU A 50 -8.17 -9.81 9.64
CA GLU A 50 -9.23 -9.39 10.57
C GLU A 50 -9.15 -7.89 10.87
N GLN A 51 -7.95 -7.37 11.18
CA GLN A 51 -7.74 -5.95 11.40
C GLN A 51 -8.03 -5.14 10.13
N ALA A 52 -7.56 -5.60 8.96
CA ALA A 52 -7.76 -4.94 7.68
C ALA A 52 -9.24 -4.78 7.33
N ALA A 53 -10.07 -5.80 7.62
CA ALA A 53 -11.51 -5.76 7.41
C ALA A 53 -12.21 -4.60 8.15
N GLY A 54 -11.64 -4.18 9.30
CA GLY A 54 -12.12 -3.04 10.09
C GLY A 54 -11.68 -1.66 9.61
N LEU A 55 -10.82 -1.54 8.58
CA LEU A 55 -10.26 -0.25 8.13
C LEU A 55 -11.15 0.52 7.15
N GLY A 56 -12.30 -0.05 6.79
CA GLY A 56 -13.31 0.65 6.01
C GLY A 56 -13.10 0.61 4.49
N ALA A 57 -12.23 -0.22 3.94
CA ALA A 57 -12.22 -0.54 2.52
C ALA A 57 -13.43 -1.43 2.15
N ASP A 58 -13.70 -1.57 0.86
CA ASP A 58 -14.85 -2.37 0.39
C ASP A 58 -14.54 -3.87 0.47
N LYS A 59 -13.27 -4.26 0.26
CA LYS A 59 -12.82 -5.65 0.22
C LYS A 59 -11.40 -5.79 0.77
N VAL A 60 -11.10 -6.96 1.32
CA VAL A 60 -9.74 -7.39 1.67
C VAL A 60 -9.40 -8.63 0.84
N VAL A 61 -8.23 -8.61 0.23
CA VAL A 61 -7.65 -9.80 -0.43
C VAL A 61 -6.40 -10.24 0.30
N THR A 62 -6.22 -11.53 0.45
CA THR A 62 -5.07 -12.11 1.17
C THR A 62 -4.26 -13.00 0.25
N VAL A 63 -2.94 -12.91 0.35
CA VAL A 63 -2.00 -13.84 -0.27
C VAL A 63 -1.12 -14.40 0.83
N GLU A 64 -1.24 -15.70 1.10
CA GLU A 64 -0.46 -16.39 2.11
C GLU A 64 0.60 -17.25 1.46
N ASN A 65 1.86 -16.98 1.77
CA ASN A 65 2.99 -17.76 1.27
C ASN A 65 4.23 -17.57 2.16
N ALA A 66 4.97 -18.64 2.43
CA ALA A 66 6.18 -18.62 3.24
C ALA A 66 7.25 -17.62 2.73
N ALA A 67 7.33 -17.36 1.42
CA ALA A 67 8.24 -16.38 0.84
C ALA A 67 7.95 -14.93 1.27
N LEU A 68 6.77 -14.67 1.84
CA LEU A 68 6.33 -13.35 2.30
C LEU A 68 6.58 -13.10 3.80
N ALA A 69 7.17 -14.05 4.53
CA ALA A 69 7.41 -13.99 5.99
C ALA A 69 8.13 -12.71 6.45
N HIS A 70 9.04 -12.20 5.65
CA HIS A 70 9.85 -11.02 5.99
C HIS A 70 9.47 -9.77 5.20
N ASN A 71 8.40 -9.81 4.39
CA ASN A 71 7.97 -8.70 3.53
C ASN A 71 9.12 -8.09 2.72
N MET A 72 9.98 -8.96 2.16
CA MET A 72 11.10 -8.53 1.33
C MET A 72 10.58 -7.76 0.11
N PRO A 73 11.12 -6.57 -0.18
CA PRO A 73 10.53 -5.64 -1.14
C PRO A 73 10.42 -6.21 -2.55
N ASP A 74 11.37 -7.05 -2.97
CA ASP A 74 11.39 -7.65 -4.30
C ASP A 74 10.25 -8.66 -4.48
N VAL A 75 10.08 -9.59 -3.54
CA VAL A 75 9.00 -10.60 -3.55
C VAL A 75 7.64 -9.94 -3.37
N THR A 76 7.55 -8.95 -2.46
CA THR A 76 6.30 -8.22 -2.22
C THR A 76 5.87 -7.48 -3.48
N ALA A 77 6.78 -6.82 -4.19
CA ALA A 77 6.46 -6.08 -5.42
C ALA A 77 5.98 -7.01 -6.55
N THR A 78 6.67 -8.14 -6.78
CA THR A 78 6.24 -9.10 -7.81
C THR A 78 4.90 -9.74 -7.47
N THR A 79 4.68 -10.09 -6.21
CA THR A 79 3.38 -10.62 -5.76
C THR A 79 2.26 -9.60 -5.94
N LEU A 80 2.49 -8.32 -5.59
CA LEU A 80 1.51 -7.26 -5.82
C LEU A 80 1.19 -7.07 -7.30
N ALA A 81 2.15 -7.27 -8.21
CA ALA A 81 1.87 -7.22 -9.65
C ALA A 81 0.86 -8.32 -10.04
N SER A 82 1.02 -9.55 -9.53
CA SER A 82 0.05 -10.62 -9.74
C SER A 82 -1.32 -10.32 -9.10
N VAL A 83 -1.34 -9.64 -7.95
CA VAL A 83 -2.61 -9.19 -7.31
C VAL A 83 -3.30 -8.11 -8.14
N ILE A 84 -2.56 -7.20 -8.78
CA ILE A 84 -3.12 -6.20 -9.71
C ILE A 84 -3.87 -6.90 -10.84
N GLU A 85 -3.25 -7.90 -11.46
CA GLU A 85 -3.86 -8.67 -12.54
C GLU A 85 -5.13 -9.40 -12.08
N ALA A 86 -5.08 -10.05 -10.92
CA ALA A 86 -6.20 -10.79 -10.35
C ALA A 86 -7.38 -9.91 -9.94
N THR A 87 -7.12 -8.67 -9.50
CA THR A 87 -8.15 -7.74 -9.01
C THR A 87 -8.62 -6.73 -10.04
N GLY A 88 -7.93 -6.62 -11.18
CA GLY A 88 -8.18 -5.59 -12.19
C GLY A 88 -7.94 -4.17 -11.67
N ALA A 89 -7.05 -4.01 -10.69
CA ALA A 89 -6.75 -2.71 -10.12
C ALA A 89 -5.97 -1.84 -11.13
N SER A 90 -6.39 -0.60 -11.29
CA SER A 90 -5.71 0.39 -12.14
C SER A 90 -4.91 1.43 -11.34
N LEU A 91 -5.15 1.52 -10.04
CA LEU A 91 -4.41 2.38 -9.13
C LEU A 91 -3.97 1.58 -7.91
N VAL A 92 -2.72 1.73 -7.51
CA VAL A 92 -2.19 1.16 -6.25
C VAL A 92 -1.74 2.27 -5.33
N VAL A 93 -2.22 2.24 -4.09
CA VAL A 93 -1.96 3.24 -3.06
C VAL A 93 -1.11 2.67 -1.96
N PHE A 94 0.01 3.32 -1.68
CA PHE A 94 0.88 3.05 -0.54
C PHE A 94 0.85 4.21 0.45
N ALA A 95 1.02 3.94 1.72
CA ALA A 95 1.45 4.99 2.65
C ALA A 95 2.92 5.34 2.38
N ALA A 96 3.30 6.62 2.45
CA ALA A 96 4.68 7.06 2.22
C ALA A 96 5.60 6.78 3.44
N THR A 97 5.54 5.56 3.97
CA THR A 97 6.45 5.00 4.97
C THR A 97 7.77 4.58 4.32
N THR A 98 8.74 4.15 5.11
CA THR A 98 10.00 3.57 4.60
C THR A 98 9.72 2.32 3.74
N LYS A 99 8.85 1.42 4.20
CA LYS A 99 8.46 0.22 3.42
C LYS A 99 7.70 0.60 2.15
N GLY A 100 6.71 1.48 2.25
CA GLY A 100 5.95 1.93 1.08
C GLY A 100 6.81 2.61 0.03
N LYS A 101 7.79 3.42 0.44
CA LYS A 101 8.74 4.08 -0.47
C LYS A 101 9.72 3.10 -1.14
N ASP A 102 10.01 1.99 -0.51
CA ASP A 102 10.89 0.94 -1.08
C ASP A 102 10.12 0.04 -2.06
N ILE A 103 8.90 -0.38 -1.71
CA ILE A 103 8.11 -1.32 -2.51
C ILE A 103 7.45 -0.64 -3.72
N ALA A 104 6.89 0.56 -3.55
CA ALA A 104 6.09 1.21 -4.58
C ALA A 104 6.82 1.41 -5.94
N PRO A 105 8.07 1.89 -6.01
CA PRO A 105 8.77 2.01 -7.28
C PRO A 105 9.12 0.67 -7.91
N ARG A 106 9.39 -0.37 -7.10
CA ARG A 106 9.63 -1.73 -7.58
C ARG A 106 8.37 -2.30 -8.21
N LEU A 107 7.22 -2.11 -7.56
CA LEU A 107 5.92 -2.51 -8.12
C LEU A 107 5.63 -1.77 -9.43
N ALA A 108 5.83 -0.46 -9.48
CA ALA A 108 5.60 0.30 -10.71
C ALA A 108 6.44 -0.24 -11.88
N ALA A 109 7.70 -0.59 -11.61
CA ALA A 109 8.56 -1.20 -12.62
C ALA A 109 8.10 -2.61 -13.01
N ALA A 110 7.72 -3.46 -12.04
CA ALA A 110 7.27 -4.83 -12.29
C ALA A 110 5.94 -4.87 -13.07
N ALA A 111 5.02 -3.96 -12.77
CA ALA A 111 3.72 -3.86 -13.43
C ALA A 111 3.74 -3.01 -14.71
N GLY A 112 4.90 -2.48 -15.15
CA GLY A 112 4.99 -1.59 -16.31
C GLY A 112 4.20 -0.28 -16.13
N GLY A 113 4.00 0.15 -14.90
CA GLY A 113 3.17 1.30 -14.53
C GLY A 113 3.96 2.58 -14.27
N ALA A 114 3.22 3.68 -14.11
CA ALA A 114 3.78 4.97 -13.71
C ALA A 114 3.65 5.21 -12.21
N ILE A 115 4.56 6.00 -11.61
CA ILE A 115 4.55 6.28 -10.17
C ILE A 115 4.57 7.77 -9.84
N ALA A 116 3.76 8.17 -8.84
CA ALA A 116 3.88 9.45 -8.15
C ALA A 116 4.14 9.23 -6.66
N SER A 117 5.29 9.68 -6.18
CA SER A 117 5.64 9.57 -4.76
C SER A 117 5.26 10.82 -3.97
N ASP A 118 4.92 10.60 -2.68
CA ASP A 118 4.66 11.65 -1.69
C ASP A 118 3.49 12.57 -2.06
N VAL A 119 2.42 11.97 -2.60
CA VAL A 119 1.20 12.66 -3.01
C VAL A 119 0.51 13.30 -1.80
N THR A 120 0.11 14.56 -1.95
CA THR A 120 -0.57 15.36 -0.92
C THR A 120 -2.00 15.74 -1.29
N GLY A 121 -2.42 15.48 -2.54
CA GLY A 121 -3.79 15.72 -3.01
C GLY A 121 -4.12 14.87 -4.21
N ILE A 122 -5.40 14.54 -4.36
CA ILE A 122 -5.96 13.77 -5.48
C ILE A 122 -7.12 14.58 -6.02
N GLY A 123 -7.03 14.96 -7.31
CA GLY A 123 -8.05 15.71 -8.02
C GLY A 123 -9.21 14.81 -8.49
N ASP A 124 -10.39 15.39 -8.64
CA ASP A 124 -11.57 14.67 -9.16
C ASP A 124 -11.38 14.27 -10.64
N ASP A 125 -10.43 14.91 -11.34
CA ASP A 125 -10.00 14.59 -12.70
C ASP A 125 -8.98 13.42 -12.76
N GLY A 126 -8.59 12.87 -11.61
CA GLY A 126 -7.59 11.80 -11.49
C GLY A 126 -6.14 12.30 -11.52
N SER A 127 -5.93 13.61 -11.38
CA SER A 127 -4.61 14.20 -11.19
C SER A 127 -4.10 14.03 -9.76
N PHE A 128 -2.78 14.12 -9.58
CA PHE A 128 -2.12 13.98 -8.29
C PHE A 128 -1.26 15.22 -7.99
N THR A 129 -1.45 15.81 -6.82
CA THR A 129 -0.62 16.92 -6.34
C THR A 129 0.49 16.38 -5.45
N ARG A 130 1.72 16.80 -5.72
CA ARG A 130 2.90 16.43 -4.92
C ARG A 130 3.88 17.60 -4.78
N PRO A 131 4.60 17.69 -3.66
CA PRO A 131 5.66 18.66 -3.50
C PRO A 131 6.92 18.24 -4.27
N MET A 132 7.59 19.22 -4.84
CA MET A 132 8.88 19.13 -5.50
C MET A 132 9.85 20.17 -4.94
N TYR A 133 11.15 20.02 -5.21
CA TYR A 133 12.19 20.95 -4.74
C TYR A 133 12.09 21.24 -3.24
N ALA A 134 12.11 20.15 -2.44
CA ALA A 134 11.97 20.21 -0.98
C ALA A 134 10.70 20.95 -0.49
N GLY A 135 9.62 20.91 -1.28
CA GLY A 135 8.34 21.51 -0.91
C GLY A 135 8.12 22.95 -1.40
N ASN A 136 9.10 23.54 -2.08
CA ASN A 136 8.97 24.90 -2.62
C ASN A 136 8.00 25.01 -3.81
N VAL A 137 7.73 23.90 -4.48
CA VAL A 137 6.81 23.81 -5.62
C VAL A 137 5.81 22.70 -5.38
N LEU A 138 4.54 22.98 -5.62
CA LEU A 138 3.49 21.98 -5.71
C LEU A 138 3.22 21.70 -7.19
N ALA A 139 3.46 20.48 -7.62
CA ALA A 139 3.17 20.04 -8.98
C ALA A 139 1.88 19.23 -8.99
N THR A 140 0.96 19.56 -9.90
CA THR A 140 -0.17 18.72 -10.27
C THR A 140 0.22 17.93 -11.52
N ILE A 141 0.15 16.63 -11.43
CA ILE A 141 0.61 15.71 -12.48
C ILE A 141 -0.46 14.67 -12.81
N GLU A 142 -0.45 14.21 -14.04
CA GLU A 142 -1.19 13.03 -14.48
C GLU A 142 -0.21 11.87 -14.68
N LEU A 143 -0.63 10.67 -14.32
CA LEU A 143 0.14 9.45 -14.58
C LEU A 143 -0.41 8.78 -15.83
N ALA A 144 0.47 8.50 -16.78
CA ALA A 144 0.14 7.76 -17.99
C ALA A 144 0.18 6.23 -17.75
N GLY A 145 -0.48 5.48 -18.63
CA GLY A 145 -0.50 4.01 -18.59
C GLY A 145 -1.68 3.43 -17.81
N ASP A 146 -1.81 2.11 -17.92
CA ASP A 146 -2.95 1.35 -17.39
C ASP A 146 -2.84 1.14 -15.87
N VAL A 147 -1.61 0.97 -15.36
CA VAL A 147 -1.32 0.82 -13.93
C VAL A 147 -0.66 2.08 -13.40
N LYS A 148 -1.25 2.64 -12.37
CA LYS A 148 -0.76 3.82 -11.66
C LYS A 148 -0.40 3.45 -10.23
N VAL A 149 0.74 3.88 -9.75
CA VAL A 149 1.19 3.65 -8.38
C VAL A 149 1.39 4.99 -7.68
N ILE A 150 0.84 5.16 -6.49
CA ILE A 150 1.09 6.36 -5.69
C ILE A 150 1.52 6.01 -4.28
N SER A 151 2.40 6.79 -3.70
CA SER A 151 2.58 6.81 -2.24
C SER A 151 2.04 8.12 -1.68
N VAL A 152 1.19 8.03 -0.65
CA VAL A 152 0.52 9.21 -0.08
C VAL A 152 1.21 9.67 1.20
N ARG A 153 1.39 10.97 1.35
CA ARG A 153 1.94 11.57 2.55
C ARG A 153 0.97 11.38 3.71
N THR A 154 1.42 10.70 4.77
CA THR A 154 0.57 10.31 5.90
C THR A 154 0.02 11.48 6.72
N THR A 155 0.56 12.68 6.54
CA THR A 155 0.09 13.90 7.20
C THR A 155 -0.80 14.78 6.32
N ALA A 156 -1.06 14.38 5.06
CA ALA A 156 -1.84 15.15 4.11
C ALA A 156 -3.31 14.71 4.00
N PHE A 157 -3.63 13.54 4.53
CA PHE A 157 -4.99 13.01 4.53
C PHE A 157 -5.39 12.61 5.94
N GLU A 158 -6.65 12.85 6.29
CA GLU A 158 -7.21 12.36 7.54
C GLU A 158 -7.38 10.83 7.44
N PRO A 159 -7.05 10.07 8.52
CA PRO A 159 -7.24 8.63 8.52
C PRO A 159 -8.69 8.25 8.26
N ALA A 160 -8.92 7.18 7.52
CA ALA A 160 -10.25 6.61 7.39
C ALA A 160 -10.78 6.19 8.78
N PRO A 161 -12.07 6.43 9.06
CA PRO A 161 -12.66 5.98 10.32
C PRO A 161 -12.65 4.45 10.39
N ALA A 162 -12.35 3.92 11.56
CA ALA A 162 -12.49 2.50 11.84
C ALA A 162 -13.99 2.12 11.93
N GLY A 163 -14.30 0.84 11.70
CA GLY A 163 -15.67 0.32 11.86
C GLY A 163 -16.25 -0.30 10.58
N GLY A 164 -15.39 -0.66 9.62
CA GLY A 164 -15.80 -1.46 8.46
C GLY A 164 -15.99 -2.94 8.80
N SER A 165 -16.61 -3.67 7.88
CA SER A 165 -16.72 -5.14 7.88
C SER A 165 -16.54 -5.64 6.46
N ALA A 166 -15.37 -5.35 5.86
CA ALA A 166 -15.06 -5.77 4.51
C ALA A 166 -14.98 -7.30 4.40
N SER A 167 -15.45 -7.84 3.28
CA SER A 167 -15.27 -9.27 2.99
C SER A 167 -13.79 -9.59 2.79
N VAL A 168 -13.35 -10.73 3.32
CA VAL A 168 -11.99 -11.24 3.14
C VAL A 168 -12.00 -12.37 2.13
N GLU A 169 -11.18 -12.27 1.09
CA GLU A 169 -11.04 -13.29 0.05
C GLU A 169 -9.58 -13.71 -0.07
N ALA A 170 -9.33 -15.00 -0.02
CA ALA A 170 -8.01 -15.55 -0.30
C ALA A 170 -7.75 -15.62 -1.81
N LEU A 171 -6.65 -15.03 -2.26
CA LEU A 171 -6.22 -15.11 -3.65
C LEU A 171 -5.11 -16.15 -3.83
N SER A 172 -5.27 -16.96 -4.85
CA SER A 172 -4.20 -17.84 -5.33
C SER A 172 -3.52 -17.15 -6.52
N VAL A 173 -2.40 -16.50 -6.26
CA VAL A 173 -1.58 -15.83 -7.27
C VAL A 173 -0.16 -16.38 -7.25
N ASP A 174 0.59 -16.12 -8.31
CA ASP A 174 2.00 -16.49 -8.35
C ASP A 174 2.80 -15.63 -7.35
N VAL A 175 3.56 -16.30 -6.50
CA VAL A 175 4.51 -15.68 -5.55
C VAL A 175 5.90 -16.11 -5.97
N SER A 176 6.48 -15.36 -6.89
CA SER A 176 7.82 -15.65 -7.41
C SER A 176 8.87 -14.77 -6.74
N THR A 177 9.98 -15.41 -6.38
CA THR A 177 11.17 -14.70 -5.91
C THR A 177 12.04 -14.38 -7.13
N PRO A 178 12.31 -13.10 -7.44
CA PRO A 178 13.19 -12.74 -8.54
C PRO A 178 14.59 -13.37 -8.39
N ALA A 179 15.23 -13.71 -9.51
CA ALA A 179 16.53 -14.39 -9.49
C ALA A 179 17.63 -13.62 -8.74
N ASN A 180 17.53 -12.30 -8.67
CA ASN A 180 18.45 -11.40 -7.96
C ASN A 180 17.82 -10.79 -6.71
N ALA A 181 16.84 -11.47 -6.08
CA ALA A 181 16.17 -10.96 -4.89
C ALA A 181 17.14 -10.82 -3.71
N ILE A 182 16.83 -9.86 -2.86
CA ILE A 182 17.54 -9.63 -1.61
C ILE A 182 17.22 -10.79 -0.66
N GLU A 183 18.26 -11.37 -0.04
CA GLU A 183 18.10 -12.42 0.97
C GLU A 183 17.97 -11.81 2.37
N PHE A 184 16.98 -12.30 3.12
CA PHE A 184 16.86 -11.96 4.53
C PHE A 184 17.90 -12.73 5.35
N VAL A 185 18.75 -11.99 6.06
CA VAL A 185 19.78 -12.59 6.91
C VAL A 185 19.35 -12.55 8.39
N SER A 186 19.03 -11.39 8.89
CA SER A 186 18.56 -11.22 10.27
C SER A 186 18.01 -9.81 10.51
N ILE A 187 17.18 -9.68 11.53
CA ILE A 187 16.75 -8.39 12.07
C ILE A 187 17.23 -8.28 13.52
N LYS A 188 17.79 -7.13 13.89
CA LYS A 188 18.10 -6.81 15.27
C LYS A 188 17.20 -5.69 15.76
N GLU A 189 16.30 -6.04 16.65
CA GLU A 189 15.40 -5.06 17.28
C GLU A 189 16.02 -4.52 18.56
N THR A 190 15.95 -3.21 18.73
CA THR A 190 16.30 -2.57 19.99
C THR A 190 15.02 -2.30 20.76
N LYS A 191 14.85 -2.97 21.91
CA LYS A 191 13.72 -2.68 22.81
C LYS A 191 13.92 -1.28 23.40
N SER A 192 12.90 -0.46 23.30
CA SER A 192 12.87 0.88 23.87
C SER A 192 11.55 1.10 24.60
N ASP A 193 11.62 1.71 25.78
CA ASP A 193 10.43 2.14 26.52
C ASP A 193 9.80 3.43 25.94
N ARG A 194 10.43 4.00 24.91
CA ARG A 194 9.92 5.19 24.23
C ARG A 194 9.10 4.77 23.01
N PRO A 195 8.00 5.48 22.73
CA PRO A 195 7.24 5.24 21.50
C PRO A 195 8.12 5.50 20.28
N VAL A 196 7.91 4.75 19.20
CA VAL A 196 8.58 5.01 17.93
C VAL A 196 8.23 6.41 17.43
N LEU A 197 9.20 7.08 16.82
CA LEU A 197 9.07 8.50 16.44
C LEU A 197 7.84 8.78 15.54
N THR A 198 7.48 7.82 14.70
CA THR A 198 6.33 7.92 13.77
C THR A 198 4.96 7.85 14.48
N GLU A 199 4.92 7.36 15.73
CA GLU A 199 3.69 7.20 16.52
C GLU A 199 3.68 8.12 17.75
N ALA A 200 4.76 8.86 17.96
CA ALA A 200 4.87 9.80 19.09
C ALA A 200 3.82 10.93 18.95
N LYS A 201 3.05 11.14 19.99
CA LYS A 201 2.15 12.30 20.11
C LYS A 201 2.96 13.50 20.58
N ARG A 202 2.67 14.67 19.99
CA ARG A 202 3.14 15.97 20.52
C ARG A 202 2.44 16.30 21.81
#